data_1b4299c25d07d6dc0ece9badc1cef516
#
_entry.id   1b4299c25d07d6dc0ece9badc1cef516
#
_cell.length_a   1.000
_cell.length_b   1.000
_cell.length_c   1.000
_cell.angle_alpha   90.00
_cell.angle_beta   90.00
_cell.angle_gamma   90.00
#
_symmetry.space_group_name_H-M   'P 1'
#
loop_
_entity.id
_entity.type
_entity.pdbx_description
1 polymer ?
#
loop_
_entity_poly.entity_id
_entity_poly.type
_entity_poly.pdbx_seq_one_letter_code
_entity_poly.pdbx_strand_id
1 'polypeptide(L)'
;MAESSDDDEEQTFILSVFTHPACNGCGAAVEMGWELSQELSGVQLKTVKLENREGLKKAQDFKIKTIPTLVILKGEEECERLVGLPKKEKLEETLKRHLN
;
A
#
# COMPACT_ATOMS: atom_id res chain seq x y z
N MET A 1 24.01 1.05 -14.19
CA MET A 1 23.27 0.31 -13.23
C MET A 1 22.35 1.14 -12.39
N ALA A 2 22.82 2.20 -11.85
CA ALA A 2 21.95 3.07 -11.08
C ALA A 2 20.76 3.54 -11.91
N GLU A 3 21.01 3.69 -13.19
CA GLU A 3 19.93 4.17 -14.07
C GLU A 3 18.78 3.19 -14.11
N SER A 4 19.10 1.91 -14.20
CA SER A 4 18.05 0.91 -14.24
C SER A 4 17.18 0.95 -13.00
N SER A 5 17.83 1.10 -11.84
CA SER A 5 17.10 1.16 -10.59
C SER A 5 16.16 2.34 -10.54
N ASP A 6 16.63 3.48 -11.02
CA ASP A 6 15.82 4.69 -11.03
C ASP A 6 14.59 4.50 -11.91
N ASP A 7 14.78 3.89 -13.08
CA ASP A 7 13.66 3.63 -13.97
C ASP A 7 12.65 2.69 -13.32
N ASP A 8 13.16 1.65 -12.66
CA ASP A 8 12.28 0.72 -11.98
C ASP A 8 11.49 1.41 -10.89
N GLU A 9 12.14 2.29 -10.13
CA GLU A 9 11.45 3.01 -9.08
C GLU A 9 10.35 3.90 -9.63
N GLU A 10 10.59 4.55 -10.74
CA GLU A 10 9.58 5.41 -11.34
C GLU A 10 8.36 4.63 -11.78
N GLN A 11 8.55 3.37 -12.18
CA GLN A 11 7.46 2.54 -12.66
C GLN A 11 6.88 1.64 -11.59
N THR A 12 7.43 1.71 -10.39
CA THR A 12 6.99 0.87 -9.29
C THR A 12 6.03 1.62 -8.40
N PHE A 13 4.90 1.00 -8.12
CA PHE A 13 3.94 1.53 -7.17
C PHE A 13 4.17 0.87 -5.83
N ILE A 14 3.93 1.63 -4.77
CA ILE A 14 4.02 1.11 -3.41
C ILE A 14 2.62 1.02 -2.85
N LEU A 15 2.26 -0.19 -2.41
CA LEU A 15 0.99 -0.41 -1.74
C LEU A 15 1.26 -0.34 -0.24
N SER A 16 0.92 0.78 0.37
CA SER A 16 1.11 0.96 1.80
C SER A 16 -0.15 0.54 2.53
N VAL A 17 0.00 -0.38 3.49
CA VAL A 17 -1.11 -0.87 4.28
C VAL A 17 -0.91 -0.37 5.70
N PHE A 18 -1.82 0.48 6.17
CA PHE A 18 -1.74 1.03 7.53
C PHE A 18 -2.44 0.08 8.48
N THR A 19 -1.71 -0.40 9.47
CA THR A 19 -2.18 -1.47 10.35
C THR A 19 -1.97 -1.15 11.82
N HIS A 20 -2.68 -1.90 12.67
CA HIS A 20 -2.51 -1.84 14.12
C HIS A 20 -2.84 -3.22 14.66
N PRO A 21 -2.15 -3.67 15.74
CA PRO A 21 -2.39 -5.03 16.27
C PRO A 21 -3.84 -5.26 16.72
N ALA A 22 -4.54 -4.21 17.11
CA ALA A 22 -5.93 -4.34 17.56
C ALA A 22 -6.93 -4.37 16.42
N CYS A 23 -6.48 -4.24 15.20
CA CYS A 23 -7.35 -4.16 14.04
C CYS A 23 -7.67 -5.55 13.51
N ASN A 24 -8.95 -5.90 13.44
CA ASN A 24 -9.34 -7.24 13.03
C ASN A 24 -9.08 -7.54 11.56
N GLY A 25 -9.18 -6.55 10.69
CA GLY A 25 -9.04 -6.78 9.27
C GLY A 25 -7.65 -6.50 8.72
N CYS A 26 -6.72 -6.05 9.57
CA CYS A 26 -5.42 -5.64 9.08
C CYS A 26 -4.58 -6.80 8.58
N GLY A 27 -4.66 -7.96 9.25
CA GLY A 27 -3.93 -9.13 8.79
C GLY A 27 -4.34 -9.55 7.40
N ALA A 28 -5.64 -9.56 7.15
CA ALA A 28 -6.16 -9.92 5.83
C ALA A 28 -5.72 -8.90 4.78
N ALA A 29 -5.71 -7.62 5.15
CA ALA A 29 -5.29 -6.58 4.22
C ALA A 29 -3.82 -6.74 3.83
N VAL A 30 -2.97 -7.05 4.81
CA VAL A 30 -1.54 -7.25 4.53
C VAL A 30 -1.34 -8.48 3.65
N GLU A 31 -2.05 -9.57 3.97
CA GLU A 31 -1.92 -10.80 3.19
C GLU A 31 -2.35 -10.57 1.74
N MET A 32 -3.47 -9.89 1.58
CA MET A 32 -4.00 -9.57 0.26
C MET A 32 -3.00 -8.72 -0.53
N GLY A 33 -2.44 -7.71 0.12
CA GLY A 33 -1.46 -6.85 -0.52
C GLY A 33 -0.20 -7.60 -0.88
N TRP A 34 0.23 -8.52 -0.02
CA TRP A 34 1.41 -9.31 -0.30
C TRP A 34 1.18 -10.20 -1.52
N GLU A 35 0.02 -10.86 -1.57
CA GLU A 35 -0.28 -11.73 -2.70
C GLU A 35 -0.27 -10.96 -4.01
N LEU A 36 -0.88 -9.78 -4.02
CA LEU A 36 -0.94 -8.98 -5.24
C LEU A 36 0.44 -8.44 -5.62
N SER A 37 1.28 -8.13 -4.63
CA SER A 37 2.62 -7.67 -4.94
C SER A 37 3.45 -8.78 -5.59
N GLN A 38 3.10 -10.04 -5.33
CA GLN A 38 3.77 -11.18 -5.97
C GLN A 38 3.19 -11.46 -7.36
N GLU A 39 1.90 -11.21 -7.53
CA GLU A 39 1.24 -11.51 -8.80
C GLU A 39 1.44 -10.40 -9.83
N LEU A 40 1.55 -9.16 -9.39
CA LEU A 40 1.63 -8.02 -10.30
C LEU A 40 3.03 -7.42 -10.28
N SER A 41 3.63 -7.33 -11.46
CA SER A 41 4.92 -6.66 -11.59
C SER A 41 4.72 -5.16 -11.34
N GLY A 42 5.67 -4.55 -10.66
CA GLY A 42 5.65 -3.13 -10.43
C GLY A 42 4.90 -2.69 -9.20
N VAL A 43 4.57 -3.63 -8.30
CA VAL A 43 3.91 -3.32 -7.04
C VAL A 43 4.73 -3.87 -5.89
N GLN A 44 5.06 -3.00 -4.93
CA GLN A 44 5.73 -3.40 -3.71
C GLN A 44 4.81 -3.17 -2.52
N LEU A 45 4.80 -4.11 -1.60
CA LEU A 45 4.02 -3.98 -0.38
C LEU A 45 4.85 -3.30 0.70
N LYS A 46 4.26 -2.34 1.38
CA LYS A 46 4.87 -1.73 2.55
C LYS A 46 3.85 -1.69 3.66
N THR A 47 4.18 -2.27 4.79
CA THR A 47 3.30 -2.26 5.95
C THR A 47 3.69 -1.10 6.86
N VAL A 48 2.71 -0.26 7.20
CA VAL A 48 2.93 0.87 8.09
C VAL A 48 2.22 0.55 9.40
N LYS A 49 3.01 0.35 10.45
CA LYS A 49 2.49 -0.10 11.73
C LYS A 49 2.26 1.11 12.64
N LEU A 50 1.00 1.34 12.99
CA LEU A 50 0.63 2.51 13.78
C LEU A 50 1.08 2.40 15.24
N GLU A 51 1.43 1.20 15.71
CA GLU A 51 1.96 1.06 17.05
C GLU A 51 3.40 1.60 17.16
N ASN A 52 4.06 1.80 16.04
CA ASN A 52 5.39 2.41 16.01
C ASN A 52 5.26 3.92 15.82
N ARG A 53 6.23 4.66 16.40
CA ARG A 53 6.19 6.12 16.30
C ARG A 53 6.25 6.59 14.85
N GLU A 54 7.11 5.98 14.06
CA GLU A 54 7.25 6.37 12.65
C GLU A 54 5.98 6.07 11.87
N GLY A 55 5.37 4.91 12.15
CA GLY A 55 4.14 4.55 11.47
C GLY A 55 3.00 5.46 11.83
N LEU A 56 2.92 5.81 13.11
CA LEU A 56 1.86 6.72 13.57
C LEU A 56 2.02 8.08 12.92
N LYS A 57 3.26 8.58 12.85
CA LYS A 57 3.49 9.86 12.23
C LYS A 57 3.09 9.83 10.76
N LYS A 58 3.42 8.75 10.07
CA LYS A 58 3.07 8.62 8.67
C LYS A 58 1.56 8.60 8.49
N ALA A 59 0.87 7.90 9.39
CA ALA A 59 -0.59 7.88 9.33
C ALA A 59 -1.17 9.27 9.52
N GLN A 60 -0.58 10.05 10.40
CA GLN A 60 -1.02 11.43 10.62
C GLN A 60 -0.76 12.28 9.39
N ASP A 61 0.41 12.11 8.77
CA ASP A 61 0.76 12.87 7.57
C ASP A 61 -0.22 12.58 6.44
N PHE A 62 -0.65 11.32 6.31
CA PHE A 62 -1.60 10.93 5.29
C PHE A 62 -3.04 11.10 5.75
N LYS A 63 -3.25 11.57 6.97
CA LYS A 63 -4.59 11.79 7.52
C LYS A 63 -5.42 10.52 7.52
N ILE A 64 -4.78 9.43 7.93
CA ILE A 64 -5.45 8.13 8.02
C ILE A 64 -6.35 8.14 9.25
N LYS A 65 -7.64 7.88 9.07
CA LYS A 65 -8.61 7.90 10.17
C LYS A 65 -9.20 6.53 10.44
N THR A 66 -9.11 5.64 9.49
CA THR A 66 -9.68 4.31 9.60
C THR A 66 -8.62 3.30 9.23
N ILE A 67 -8.57 2.18 9.91
CA ILE A 67 -7.65 1.08 9.57
C ILE A 67 -8.47 -0.20 9.41
N PRO A 68 -8.06 -1.04 8.48
CA PRO A 68 -6.94 -0.84 7.58
C PRO A 68 -7.26 0.19 6.50
N THR A 69 -6.26 0.91 6.05
CA THR A 69 -6.36 1.76 4.88
C THR A 69 -5.19 1.41 3.98
N LEU A 70 -5.48 1.24 2.70
CA LEU A 70 -4.47 0.88 1.71
C LEU A 70 -4.26 2.07 0.80
N VAL A 71 -3.02 2.55 0.74
CA VAL A 71 -2.68 3.73 -0.05
C VAL A 71 -1.72 3.32 -1.16
N ILE A 72 -2.08 3.66 -2.39
CA ILE A 72 -1.25 3.37 -3.55
C ILE A 72 -0.43 4.60 -3.86
N LEU A 73 0.89 4.45 -3.79
CA LEU A 73 1.83 5.56 -3.96
C LEU A 73 2.68 5.34 -5.20
N LYS A 74 2.95 6.42 -5.90
CA LYS A 74 3.97 6.44 -6.93
C LYS A 74 5.03 7.43 -6.47
N GLY A 75 6.20 6.90 -6.07
CA GLY A 75 7.13 7.74 -5.37
C GLY A 75 6.56 8.14 -4.03
N GLU A 76 6.44 9.42 -3.80
CA GLU A 76 5.84 9.92 -2.56
C GLU A 76 4.43 10.43 -2.76
N GLU A 77 3.92 10.30 -3.97
CA GLU A 77 2.62 10.86 -4.32
C GLU A 77 1.54 9.81 -4.18
N GLU A 78 0.48 10.18 -3.46
CA GLU A 78 -0.67 9.29 -3.29
C GLU A 78 -1.50 9.30 -4.57
N CYS A 79 -1.64 8.11 -5.18
CA CYS A 79 -2.44 7.97 -6.39
C CYS A 79 -3.87 7.63 -6.08
N GLU A 80 -4.07 6.77 -5.09
CA GLU A 80 -5.40 6.31 -4.73
C GLU A 80 -5.35 5.67 -3.37
N ARG A 81 -6.49 5.64 -2.66
CA ARG A 81 -6.55 4.94 -1.38
C ARG A 81 -7.85 4.18 -1.27
N LEU A 82 -7.79 3.07 -0.56
CA LEU A 82 -8.94 2.25 -0.26
C LEU A 82 -9.10 2.21 1.26
N VAL A 83 -10.22 2.71 1.74
CA VAL A 83 -10.48 2.80 3.16
C VAL A 83 -11.26 1.57 3.61
N GLY A 84 -10.74 0.90 4.65
CA GLY A 84 -11.31 -0.35 5.11
C GLY A 84 -10.74 -1.53 4.34
N LEU A 85 -11.20 -2.73 4.67
CA LEU A 85 -10.72 -3.94 4.02
C LEU A 85 -11.43 -4.13 2.69
N PRO A 86 -10.73 -3.99 1.56
CA PRO A 86 -11.37 -4.17 0.26
C PRO A 86 -11.43 -5.64 -0.10
N LYS A 87 -12.23 -5.95 -1.11
CA LYS A 87 -12.17 -7.26 -1.73
C LYS A 87 -10.92 -7.34 -2.59
N LYS A 88 -10.36 -8.54 -2.69
CA LYS A 88 -9.13 -8.71 -3.45
C LYS A 88 -9.31 -8.27 -4.91
N GLU A 89 -10.46 -8.58 -5.49
CA GLU A 89 -10.74 -8.19 -6.88
C GLU A 89 -10.73 -6.68 -7.04
N LYS A 90 -11.28 -5.97 -6.05
CA LYS A 90 -11.31 -4.52 -6.11
C LYS A 90 -9.91 -3.94 -6.02
N LEU A 91 -9.10 -4.45 -5.13
CA LEU A 91 -7.73 -3.99 -4.98
C LEU A 91 -6.92 -4.30 -6.23
N GLU A 92 -7.09 -5.50 -6.76
CA GLU A 92 -6.39 -5.90 -7.96
C GLU A 92 -6.76 -5.02 -9.15
N GLU A 93 -8.04 -4.74 -9.30
CA GLU A 93 -8.52 -3.89 -10.38
C GLU A 93 -7.93 -2.48 -10.26
N THR A 94 -7.92 -1.96 -9.06
CA THR A 94 -7.39 -0.62 -8.81
C THR A 94 -5.91 -0.55 -9.15
N LEU A 95 -5.14 -1.55 -8.72
CA LEU A 95 -3.72 -1.60 -9.01
C LEU A 95 -3.46 -1.73 -10.51
N LYS A 96 -4.20 -2.60 -11.18
CA LYS A 96 -4.01 -2.79 -12.61
C LYS A 96 -4.32 -1.52 -13.39
N ARG A 97 -5.30 -0.76 -12.93
CA ARG A 97 -5.66 0.49 -13.59
C ARG A 97 -4.49 1.46 -13.57
N HIS A 98 -3.75 1.50 -12.48
CA HIS A 98 -2.62 2.40 -12.34
C HIS A 98 -1.37 1.86 -13.04
N LEU A 99 -1.24 0.53 -13.15
CA LEU A 99 -0.09 -0.07 -13.80
C LEU A 99 -0.15 0.06 -15.32
N ASN A 100 -1.32 0.25 -15.87
CA ASN A 100 -1.45 0.45 -17.33
C ASN A 100 -1.28 1.94 -17.70
#